data_097386edbaa54a3ed766f0652284b743
#
_entry.id   097386edbaa54a3ed766f0652284b743
#
_cell.length_a   1.000
_cell.length_b   1.000
_cell.length_c   1.000
_cell.angle_alpha   90.00
_cell.angle_beta   90.00
_cell.angle_gamma   90.00
#
_symmetry.space_group_name_H-M   'P 1'
#
loop_
_entity.id
_entity.type
_entity.pdbx_description
1 polymer ?
#
loop_
_entity_poly.entity_id
_entity_poly.type
_entity_poly.pdbx_seq_one_letter_code
_entity_poly.pdbx_strand_id
1 'polypeptide(L)'
;MTIFVVIFVSCILFGLPGVLIHLSLKEKGFHLVPCLGIGLSFTVVLYSTVASVIGYSYYLQLGITIVLDIILLVHNRSKLRNLIAWTNRLESWQWLLLSLITLVYVGPAFVIPVPFDTDAQGFGLLIATVRASGSINNLAPFYPEVGWYYSPAFFLIGAELADLTGAGIHEVMLGFSHLLSLGVIASIGSLGMRMGSSKTGWWAAVSSAAGLSLYTTLMDSAYTNLLGIWLTATFLWMLGQVISRKSDLNIAIAGVCLSAVLLGHPDSIIHLVLAYLCFYVTAVFVRPRFNRKEYLSVMIIVPVIGVVISLPWLFSTFSMLSQISVHERQSPQLHHLLWVFIINGGLVPFFALLGVWWASRRRHWLDIWSISWLVPIIEISSLGNLDALSRRTLIDPLQIFYPLGMAWHATIIPIALLASRGLEPIGDWIASKRFWKRWLVTALSTILFLGGVAVIMNKSVVSWTRAYVPQITGALATQADVRAYQWLRDNSPSDSKVLNYPGRYEGQWAPVISERTAVYIRDQLFYVGADDIRKLQHTMAVAFLDPSSDEAYDLIVKYEIDYVVVPQWFNVSGILQTELRWREPDKLPQVSLFQDAGYLDMVANFDGAQVWQVKY
;
A
#
# COMPACT_ATOMS: atom_id res chain seq x y z
N MET A 1 1.77 22.29 -1.11
CA MET A 1 1.06 22.38 -2.42
C MET A 1 1.25 21.11 -3.25
N THR A 2 2.45 20.59 -3.35
CA THR A 2 2.83 19.40 -4.15
C THR A 2 1.95 18.17 -3.86
N ILE A 3 1.77 17.80 -2.58
CA ILE A 3 0.92 16.65 -2.18
C ILE A 3 -0.51 16.78 -2.72
N PHE A 4 -1.09 17.99 -2.68
CA PHE A 4 -2.43 18.22 -3.24
C PHE A 4 -2.46 17.99 -4.75
N VAL A 5 -1.43 18.43 -5.47
CA VAL A 5 -1.30 18.20 -6.93
C VAL A 5 -1.21 16.71 -7.23
N VAL A 6 -0.40 15.95 -6.46
CA VAL A 6 -0.30 14.50 -6.60
C VAL A 6 -1.66 13.81 -6.42
N ILE A 7 -2.39 14.16 -5.35
CA ILE A 7 -3.73 13.60 -5.09
C ILE A 7 -4.69 13.95 -6.23
N PHE A 8 -4.70 15.19 -6.67
CA PHE A 8 -5.58 15.66 -7.73
C PHE A 8 -5.30 14.98 -9.08
N VAL A 9 -4.03 14.92 -9.47
CA VAL A 9 -3.60 14.23 -10.71
C VAL A 9 -3.91 12.74 -10.64
N SER A 10 -3.70 12.09 -9.48
CA SER A 10 -4.09 10.69 -9.28
C SER A 10 -5.60 10.49 -9.47
N CYS A 11 -6.43 11.38 -8.94
CA CYS A 11 -7.88 11.30 -9.13
C CYS A 11 -8.29 11.45 -10.61
N ILE A 12 -7.59 12.24 -11.39
CA ILE A 12 -7.84 12.37 -12.85
C ILE A 12 -7.36 11.11 -13.56
N LEU A 13 -6.13 10.66 -13.28
CA LEU A 13 -5.50 9.51 -13.93
C LEU A 13 -6.33 8.22 -13.79
N PHE A 14 -6.97 8.03 -12.63
CA PHE A 14 -7.84 6.86 -12.40
C PHE A 14 -9.31 7.17 -12.64
N GLY A 15 -9.75 8.38 -12.36
CA GLY A 15 -11.14 8.78 -12.43
C GLY A 15 -11.67 8.81 -13.86
N LEU A 16 -10.91 9.38 -14.78
CA LEU A 16 -11.36 9.54 -16.16
C LEU A 16 -11.60 8.19 -16.85
N PRO A 17 -10.62 7.26 -16.94
CA PRO A 17 -10.86 5.95 -17.55
C PRO A 17 -11.95 5.17 -16.78
N GLY A 18 -11.97 5.24 -15.46
CA GLY A 18 -12.96 4.54 -14.64
C GLY A 18 -14.39 4.99 -14.91
N VAL A 19 -14.64 6.30 -15.01
CA VAL A 19 -15.95 6.86 -15.37
C VAL A 19 -16.34 6.41 -16.77
N LEU A 20 -15.44 6.51 -17.72
CA LEU A 20 -15.71 6.14 -19.12
C LEU A 20 -16.01 4.65 -19.27
N ILE A 21 -15.28 3.77 -18.57
CA ILE A 21 -15.55 2.33 -18.53
C ILE A 21 -16.90 2.05 -17.86
N HIS A 22 -17.18 2.70 -16.72
CA HIS A 22 -18.44 2.53 -16.00
C HIS A 22 -19.66 2.91 -16.85
N LEU A 23 -19.56 3.95 -17.67
CA LEU A 23 -20.60 4.32 -18.62
C LEU A 23 -20.88 3.23 -19.67
N SER A 24 -19.91 2.39 -19.96
CA SER A 24 -20.09 1.23 -20.85
C SER A 24 -20.84 0.10 -20.17
N LEU A 25 -20.79 0.01 -18.84
CA LEU A 25 -21.60 -0.93 -18.08
C LEU A 25 -23.06 -0.48 -18.14
N LYS A 26 -23.98 -1.40 -18.42
CA LYS A 26 -25.43 -1.12 -18.44
C LYS A 26 -25.99 -1.03 -17.01
N GLU A 27 -25.37 -0.25 -16.14
CA GLU A 27 -25.79 -0.12 -14.75
C GLU A 27 -26.81 1.02 -14.57
N LYS A 28 -27.80 0.78 -13.68
CA LYS A 28 -28.76 1.82 -13.27
C LYS A 28 -28.14 2.59 -12.12
N GLY A 29 -27.33 3.59 -12.41
CA GLY A 29 -26.75 4.44 -11.40
C GLY A 29 -25.28 4.71 -11.61
N PHE A 30 -24.85 5.90 -11.26
CA PHE A 30 -23.46 6.30 -11.24
C PHE A 30 -22.89 6.13 -9.84
N HIS A 31 -21.77 5.43 -9.72
CA HIS A 31 -21.07 5.18 -8.47
C HIS A 31 -19.62 5.62 -8.60
N LEU A 32 -19.29 6.83 -8.15
CA LEU A 32 -17.97 7.44 -8.30
C LEU A 32 -16.85 6.56 -7.73
N VAL A 33 -17.05 5.99 -6.55
CA VAL A 33 -16.01 5.20 -5.87
C VAL A 33 -15.63 3.94 -6.65
N PRO A 34 -16.59 3.08 -7.08
CA PRO A 34 -16.27 1.98 -8.00
C PRO A 34 -15.63 2.43 -9.31
N CYS A 35 -16.02 3.59 -9.86
CA CYS A 35 -15.36 4.13 -11.05
C CYS A 35 -13.87 4.36 -10.82
N LEU A 36 -13.49 5.04 -9.73
CA LEU A 36 -12.08 5.25 -9.39
C LEU A 36 -11.32 3.92 -9.26
N GLY A 37 -11.91 2.93 -8.59
CA GLY A 37 -11.30 1.61 -8.45
C GLY A 37 -11.15 0.85 -9.77
N ILE A 38 -12.14 0.91 -10.66
CA ILE A 38 -12.08 0.31 -12.00
C ILE A 38 -11.01 0.99 -12.84
N GLY A 39 -10.94 2.33 -12.82
CA GLY A 39 -9.91 3.07 -13.54
C GLY A 39 -8.51 2.77 -13.02
N LEU A 40 -8.34 2.72 -11.70
CA LEU A 40 -7.08 2.29 -11.08
C LEU A 40 -6.70 0.87 -11.53
N SER A 41 -7.66 -0.07 -11.54
CA SER A 41 -7.42 -1.45 -12.02
C SER A 41 -6.96 -1.47 -13.49
N PHE A 42 -7.58 -0.68 -14.33
CA PHE A 42 -7.19 -0.55 -15.73
C PHE A 42 -5.79 0.04 -15.89
N THR A 43 -5.47 1.10 -15.17
CA THR A 43 -4.14 1.73 -15.17
C THR A 43 -3.07 0.75 -14.70
N VAL A 44 -3.32 0.02 -13.60
CA VAL A 44 -2.44 -1.03 -13.08
C VAL A 44 -2.12 -2.08 -14.15
N VAL A 45 -3.15 -2.62 -14.79
CA VAL A 45 -2.98 -3.66 -15.83
C VAL A 45 -2.25 -3.11 -17.04
N LEU A 46 -2.66 -1.95 -17.53
CA LEU A 46 -2.06 -1.32 -18.70
C LEU A 46 -0.57 -1.08 -18.48
N TYR A 47 -0.22 -0.38 -17.39
CA TYR A 47 1.17 -0.01 -17.11
C TYR A 47 2.04 -1.24 -16.87
N SER A 48 1.56 -2.19 -16.06
CA SER A 48 2.30 -3.41 -15.78
C SER A 48 2.52 -4.28 -17.02
N THR A 49 1.51 -4.42 -17.88
CA THR A 49 1.63 -5.21 -19.12
C THR A 49 2.61 -4.56 -20.10
N VAL A 50 2.48 -3.24 -20.32
CA VAL A 50 3.37 -2.50 -21.21
C VAL A 50 4.81 -2.56 -20.69
N ALA A 51 5.02 -2.28 -19.41
CA ALA A 51 6.36 -2.30 -18.81
C ALA A 51 6.99 -3.69 -18.80
N SER A 52 6.21 -4.76 -18.68
CA SER A 52 6.71 -6.14 -18.75
C SER A 52 7.22 -6.54 -20.14
N VAL A 53 6.77 -5.87 -21.19
CA VAL A 53 7.16 -6.19 -22.58
C VAL A 53 8.28 -5.28 -23.09
N ILE A 54 8.22 -4.00 -22.79
CA ILE A 54 9.10 -2.99 -23.40
C ILE A 54 9.76 -2.06 -22.39
N GLY A 55 9.56 -2.29 -21.09
CA GLY A 55 10.00 -1.39 -20.02
C GLY A 55 9.07 -0.21 -19.78
N TYR A 56 9.31 0.55 -18.72
CA TYR A 56 8.60 1.78 -18.43
C TYR A 56 9.05 2.90 -19.37
N SER A 57 8.10 3.64 -19.89
CA SER A 57 8.33 4.88 -20.63
C SER A 57 7.16 5.84 -20.38
N TYR A 58 7.45 6.97 -19.72
CA TYR A 58 6.47 8.00 -19.41
C TYR A 58 5.59 8.39 -20.60
N TYR A 59 6.22 8.79 -21.72
CA TYR A 59 5.47 9.24 -22.91
C TYR A 59 4.60 8.15 -23.53
N LEU A 60 5.05 6.91 -23.46
CA LEU A 60 4.31 5.79 -24.03
C LEU A 60 3.08 5.45 -23.17
N GLN A 61 3.26 5.34 -21.86
CA GLN A 61 2.17 5.01 -20.93
C GLN A 61 1.10 6.10 -20.90
N LEU A 62 1.53 7.36 -20.80
CA LEU A 62 0.62 8.51 -20.89
C LEU A 62 -0.09 8.56 -22.25
N GLY A 63 0.65 8.37 -23.35
CA GLY A 63 0.10 8.37 -24.70
C GLY A 63 -0.97 7.29 -24.90
N ILE A 64 -0.70 6.06 -24.47
CA ILE A 64 -1.69 4.97 -24.55
C ILE A 64 -2.91 5.28 -23.68
N THR A 65 -2.71 5.81 -22.47
CA THR A 65 -3.82 6.19 -21.58
C THR A 65 -4.71 7.24 -22.22
N ILE A 66 -4.14 8.29 -22.79
CA ILE A 66 -4.88 9.36 -23.49
C ILE A 66 -5.65 8.80 -24.69
N VAL A 67 -5.02 7.95 -25.50
CA VAL A 67 -5.67 7.33 -26.67
C VAL A 67 -6.86 6.48 -26.25
N LEU A 68 -6.69 5.66 -25.20
CA LEU A 68 -7.78 4.84 -24.67
C LEU A 68 -8.92 5.70 -24.10
N ASP A 69 -8.60 6.75 -23.39
CA ASP A 69 -9.60 7.68 -22.86
C ASP A 69 -10.38 8.38 -23.98
N ILE A 70 -9.71 8.79 -25.07
CA ILE A 70 -10.37 9.36 -26.24
C ILE A 70 -11.31 8.35 -26.89
N ILE A 71 -10.86 7.10 -27.08
CA ILE A 71 -11.70 6.03 -27.65
C ILE A 71 -12.95 5.80 -26.80
N LEU A 72 -12.77 5.67 -25.48
CA LEU A 72 -13.86 5.47 -24.53
C LEU A 72 -14.80 6.69 -24.47
N LEU A 73 -14.27 7.90 -24.56
CA LEU A 73 -15.04 9.15 -24.61
C LEU A 73 -15.92 9.21 -25.85
N VAL A 74 -15.34 8.93 -27.01
CA VAL A 74 -16.09 8.90 -28.27
C VAL A 74 -17.20 7.84 -28.25
N HIS A 75 -16.87 6.64 -27.73
CA HIS A 75 -17.83 5.55 -27.57
C HIS A 75 -19.01 5.92 -26.64
N ASN A 76 -18.75 6.64 -25.56
CA ASN A 76 -19.74 6.96 -24.52
C ASN A 76 -20.33 8.39 -24.63
N ARG A 77 -20.02 9.16 -25.68
CA ARG A 77 -20.41 10.58 -25.81
C ARG A 77 -21.89 10.87 -25.57
N SER A 78 -22.77 9.95 -26.00
CA SER A 78 -24.23 10.09 -25.82
C SER A 78 -24.69 9.90 -24.36
N LYS A 79 -23.91 9.16 -23.56
CA LYS A 79 -24.24 8.84 -22.16
C LYS A 79 -23.71 9.89 -21.18
N LEU A 80 -22.73 10.69 -21.57
CA LEU A 80 -22.10 11.72 -20.72
C LEU A 80 -23.11 12.78 -20.25
N ARG A 81 -24.10 13.13 -21.07
CA ARG A 81 -25.16 14.09 -20.73
C ARG A 81 -25.96 13.69 -19.50
N ASN A 82 -26.02 12.39 -19.20
CA ASN A 82 -26.79 11.85 -18.09
C ASN A 82 -26.01 11.79 -16.75
N LEU A 83 -24.69 12.06 -16.76
CA LEU A 83 -23.86 12.03 -15.55
C LEU A 83 -24.23 13.10 -14.51
N ILE A 84 -24.70 14.26 -14.97
CA ILE A 84 -24.94 15.44 -14.11
C ILE A 84 -26.14 15.24 -13.15
N ALA A 85 -27.01 14.26 -13.40
CA ALA A 85 -28.22 14.02 -12.62
C ALA A 85 -28.05 13.19 -11.34
N TRP A 86 -26.82 12.76 -11.00
CA TRP A 86 -26.58 11.73 -9.99
C TRP A 86 -25.80 12.24 -8.76
N THR A 87 -26.44 12.98 -7.90
CA THR A 87 -25.86 13.31 -6.59
C THR A 87 -26.65 12.61 -5.48
N ASN A 88 -26.10 11.54 -4.91
CA ASN A 88 -26.54 11.09 -3.60
C ASN A 88 -26.27 12.21 -2.59
N ARG A 89 -27.31 12.79 -2.04
CA ARG A 89 -27.17 13.85 -1.04
C ARG A 89 -26.81 13.22 0.29
N LEU A 90 -25.54 13.38 0.67
CA LEU A 90 -25.11 13.10 2.04
C LEU A 90 -25.72 14.13 2.99
N GLU A 91 -26.05 13.71 4.20
CA GLU A 91 -26.48 14.60 5.26
C GLU A 91 -25.28 15.42 5.80
N SER A 92 -25.53 16.61 6.34
CA SER A 92 -24.44 17.52 6.79
C SER A 92 -23.49 16.86 7.81
N TRP A 93 -24.01 16.02 8.70
CA TRP A 93 -23.18 15.31 9.67
C TRP A 93 -22.30 14.21 9.04
N GLN A 94 -22.74 13.62 7.93
CA GLN A 94 -21.92 12.67 7.18
C GLN A 94 -20.74 13.38 6.53
N TRP A 95 -20.96 14.59 6.00
CA TRP A 95 -19.86 15.43 5.50
C TRP A 95 -18.86 15.78 6.59
N LEU A 96 -19.35 16.15 7.80
CA LEU A 96 -18.46 16.45 8.93
C LEU A 96 -17.57 15.24 9.29
N LEU A 97 -18.18 14.05 9.40
CA LEU A 97 -17.41 12.84 9.74
C LEU A 97 -16.46 12.42 8.61
N LEU A 98 -16.86 12.55 7.35
CA LEU A 98 -15.96 12.31 6.21
C LEU A 98 -14.78 13.31 6.19
N SER A 99 -15.04 14.57 6.51
CA SER A 99 -13.97 15.57 6.66
C SER A 99 -13.01 15.21 7.78
N LEU A 100 -13.51 14.73 8.90
CA LEU A 100 -12.69 14.26 10.02
C LEU A 100 -11.88 13.00 9.66
N ILE A 101 -12.47 12.04 8.96
CA ILE A 101 -11.78 10.85 8.44
C ILE A 101 -10.68 11.30 7.46
N THR A 102 -11.01 12.21 6.54
CA THR A 102 -10.03 12.75 5.58
C THR A 102 -8.88 13.45 6.31
N LEU A 103 -9.17 14.25 7.33
CA LEU A 103 -8.15 14.93 8.12
C LEU A 103 -7.19 13.92 8.81
N VAL A 104 -7.72 12.84 9.38
CA VAL A 104 -6.91 11.82 10.05
C VAL A 104 -6.07 11.02 9.07
N TYR A 105 -6.63 10.66 7.91
CA TYR A 105 -5.96 9.81 6.93
C TYR A 105 -5.12 10.56 5.90
N VAL A 106 -5.36 11.85 5.67
CA VAL A 106 -4.62 12.64 4.65
C VAL A 106 -3.82 13.78 5.28
N GLY A 107 -4.28 14.31 6.42
CA GLY A 107 -3.59 15.41 7.12
C GLY A 107 -2.10 15.17 7.36
N PRO A 108 -1.68 13.98 7.83
CA PRO A 108 -0.27 13.70 8.06
C PRO A 108 0.61 13.89 6.83
N ALA A 109 0.13 13.61 5.61
CA ALA A 109 0.88 13.79 4.37
C ALA A 109 1.38 15.24 4.16
N PHE A 110 0.71 16.22 4.74
CA PHE A 110 1.07 17.64 4.59
C PHE A 110 2.06 18.14 5.67
N VAL A 111 2.32 17.32 6.68
CA VAL A 111 3.13 17.71 7.85
C VAL A 111 4.44 16.96 7.88
N ILE A 112 4.46 15.68 7.48
CA ILE A 112 5.65 14.84 7.52
C ILE A 112 6.52 15.05 6.28
N PRO A 113 7.85 15.10 6.42
CA PRO A 113 8.77 15.32 5.30
C PRO A 113 8.84 14.11 4.35
N VAL A 114 8.80 12.89 4.92
CA VAL A 114 8.93 11.61 4.19
C VAL A 114 8.00 10.56 4.81
N PRO A 115 7.68 9.47 4.11
CA PRO A 115 6.94 8.33 4.68
C PRO A 115 7.51 7.79 5.98
N PHE A 116 6.66 7.19 6.83
CA PHE A 116 6.96 6.87 8.22
C PHE A 116 7.87 5.66 8.44
N ASP A 117 7.93 4.68 7.52
CA ASP A 117 8.67 3.44 7.75
C ASP A 117 9.68 3.11 6.67
N THR A 118 10.55 2.17 6.99
CA THR A 118 11.68 1.75 6.17
C THR A 118 11.28 1.08 4.85
N ASP A 119 10.10 0.48 4.76
CA ASP A 119 9.62 -0.12 3.52
C ASP A 119 9.43 0.92 2.42
N ALA A 120 9.03 2.14 2.81
CA ALA A 120 8.96 3.25 1.88
C ALA A 120 10.30 3.59 1.22
N GLN A 121 11.41 3.41 1.91
CA GLN A 121 12.76 3.66 1.34
C GLN A 121 13.06 2.67 0.22
N GLY A 122 12.77 1.38 0.44
CA GLY A 122 12.92 0.36 -0.59
C GLY A 122 11.96 0.59 -1.76
N PHE A 123 10.70 0.89 -1.50
CA PHE A 123 9.73 1.20 -2.55
C PHE A 123 10.09 2.48 -3.31
N GLY A 124 10.60 3.49 -2.61
CA GLY A 124 11.08 4.71 -3.24
C GLY A 124 12.26 4.46 -4.18
N LEU A 125 13.20 3.59 -3.79
CA LEU A 125 14.31 3.17 -4.66
C LEU A 125 13.80 2.45 -5.92
N LEU A 126 12.78 1.60 -5.81
CA LEU A 126 12.17 0.97 -7.00
C LEU A 126 11.49 2.01 -7.92
N ILE A 127 10.81 3.01 -7.36
CA ILE A 127 10.24 4.10 -8.16
C ILE A 127 11.36 4.88 -8.88
N ALA A 128 12.45 5.22 -8.16
CA ALA A 128 13.60 5.91 -8.74
C ALA A 128 14.23 5.09 -9.88
N THR A 129 14.40 3.79 -9.67
CA THR A 129 14.92 2.85 -10.67
C THR A 129 14.05 2.78 -11.91
N VAL A 130 12.74 2.56 -11.73
CA VAL A 130 11.77 2.52 -12.85
C VAL A 130 11.81 3.82 -13.64
N ARG A 131 11.86 4.95 -12.98
CA ARG A 131 11.92 6.27 -13.61
C ARG A 131 13.21 6.52 -14.37
N ALA A 132 14.36 6.10 -13.81
CA ALA A 132 15.68 6.36 -14.39
C ALA A 132 16.01 5.44 -15.57
N SER A 133 15.65 4.15 -15.52
CA SER A 133 16.04 3.15 -16.51
C SER A 133 14.89 2.48 -17.26
N GLY A 134 13.66 2.64 -16.78
CA GLY A 134 12.51 1.89 -17.28
C GLY A 134 12.48 0.43 -16.83
N SER A 135 13.45 -0.03 -16.05
CA SER A 135 13.57 -1.43 -15.63
C SER A 135 12.55 -1.78 -14.53
N ILE A 136 11.93 -2.95 -14.66
CA ILE A 136 11.08 -3.56 -13.64
C ILE A 136 11.65 -4.88 -13.10
N ASN A 137 12.92 -5.20 -13.43
CA ASN A 137 13.53 -6.47 -13.09
C ASN A 137 14.88 -6.33 -12.36
N ASN A 138 15.52 -5.16 -12.41
CA ASN A 138 16.78 -4.88 -11.71
C ASN A 138 16.83 -3.43 -11.22
N LEU A 139 17.80 -3.10 -10.36
CA LEU A 139 17.96 -1.77 -9.79
C LEU A 139 18.85 -0.83 -10.63
N ALA A 140 18.96 -1.05 -11.94
CA ALA A 140 19.70 -0.14 -12.82
C ALA A 140 19.02 1.26 -12.86
N PRO A 141 19.79 2.37 -12.97
CA PRO A 141 21.24 2.41 -13.13
C PRO A 141 22.02 2.34 -11.81
N PHE A 142 21.37 2.39 -10.66
CA PHE A 142 22.01 2.53 -9.35
C PHE A 142 22.78 1.25 -8.93
N TYR A 143 22.14 0.07 -9.10
CA TYR A 143 22.69 -1.24 -8.70
C TYR A 143 22.30 -2.28 -9.76
N PRO A 144 22.89 -2.24 -10.96
CA PRO A 144 22.46 -3.06 -12.11
C PRO A 144 22.60 -4.57 -11.88
N GLU A 145 23.47 -4.99 -10.96
CA GLU A 145 23.70 -6.38 -10.56
C GLU A 145 22.59 -6.94 -9.66
N VAL A 146 21.78 -6.08 -9.04
CA VAL A 146 20.68 -6.50 -8.15
C VAL A 146 19.40 -6.61 -8.93
N GLY A 147 18.86 -7.83 -9.00
CA GLY A 147 17.53 -8.10 -9.49
C GLY A 147 16.46 -7.89 -8.42
N TRP A 148 15.22 -7.71 -8.85
CA TRP A 148 14.07 -7.72 -7.94
C TRP A 148 12.83 -8.34 -8.59
N TYR A 149 12.03 -8.99 -7.76
CA TYR A 149 10.74 -9.56 -8.16
C TYR A 149 9.66 -9.08 -7.19
N TYR A 150 8.78 -8.26 -7.68
CA TYR A 150 7.63 -7.78 -6.91
C TYR A 150 6.54 -7.29 -7.87
N SER A 151 5.30 -7.20 -7.41
CA SER A 151 4.20 -6.63 -8.19
C SER A 151 4.51 -5.19 -8.59
N PRO A 152 4.57 -4.84 -9.90
CA PRO A 152 5.20 -3.61 -10.35
C PRO A 152 4.30 -2.36 -10.27
N ALA A 153 3.00 -2.53 -10.07
CA ALA A 153 2.02 -1.47 -10.28
C ALA A 153 2.26 -0.21 -9.45
N PHE A 154 2.57 -0.36 -8.16
CA PHE A 154 2.80 0.80 -7.29
C PHE A 154 3.98 1.65 -7.77
N PHE A 155 5.05 1.00 -8.21
CA PHE A 155 6.27 1.67 -8.65
C PHE A 155 6.08 2.36 -10.00
N LEU A 156 5.36 1.72 -10.92
CA LEU A 156 5.03 2.29 -12.22
C LEU A 156 4.13 3.51 -12.10
N ILE A 157 3.09 3.42 -11.27
CA ILE A 157 2.19 4.56 -11.00
C ILE A 157 2.96 5.68 -10.27
N GLY A 158 3.82 5.31 -9.31
CA GLY A 158 4.66 6.27 -8.61
C GLY A 158 5.61 7.03 -9.54
N ALA A 159 6.25 6.34 -10.48
CA ALA A 159 7.09 6.94 -11.51
C ALA A 159 6.29 7.91 -12.41
N GLU A 160 5.14 7.44 -12.91
CA GLU A 160 4.25 8.24 -13.74
C GLU A 160 3.76 9.51 -13.02
N LEU A 161 3.36 9.39 -11.76
CA LEU A 161 2.93 10.55 -10.97
C LEU A 161 4.08 11.53 -10.70
N ALA A 162 5.30 11.03 -10.47
CA ALA A 162 6.47 11.88 -10.32
C ALA A 162 6.77 12.67 -11.59
N ASP A 163 6.70 12.01 -12.75
CA ASP A 163 6.94 12.66 -14.05
C ASP A 163 5.81 13.65 -14.43
N LEU A 164 4.53 13.28 -14.17
CA LEU A 164 3.38 14.15 -14.45
C LEU A 164 3.35 15.41 -13.56
N THR A 165 3.76 15.30 -12.31
CA THR A 165 3.60 16.38 -11.33
C THR A 165 4.88 17.16 -11.09
N GLY A 166 6.04 16.62 -11.48
CA GLY A 166 7.36 17.14 -11.09
C GLY A 166 7.65 17.03 -9.59
N ALA A 167 6.84 16.27 -8.84
CA ALA A 167 7.02 16.05 -7.40
C ALA A 167 8.18 15.11 -7.11
N GLY A 168 8.82 15.27 -5.95
CA GLY A 168 9.78 14.31 -5.45
C GLY A 168 9.12 12.95 -5.15
N ILE A 169 9.87 11.86 -5.31
CA ILE A 169 9.34 10.50 -5.11
C ILE A 169 8.71 10.34 -3.72
N HIS A 170 9.34 10.88 -2.68
CA HIS A 170 8.80 10.86 -1.31
C HIS A 170 7.46 11.59 -1.18
N GLU A 171 7.28 12.71 -1.89
CA GLU A 171 6.02 13.46 -1.92
C GLU A 171 4.93 12.70 -2.70
N VAL A 172 5.30 12.06 -3.81
CA VAL A 172 4.39 11.18 -4.57
C VAL A 172 3.91 10.03 -3.69
N MET A 173 4.82 9.37 -2.99
CA MET A 173 4.47 8.27 -2.09
C MET A 173 3.52 8.74 -0.98
N LEU A 174 3.76 9.89 -0.38
CA LEU A 174 2.87 10.47 0.62
C LEU A 174 1.48 10.76 0.02
N GLY A 175 1.41 11.51 -1.07
CA GLY A 175 0.13 11.89 -1.68
C GLY A 175 -0.68 10.67 -2.14
N PHE A 176 -0.04 9.75 -2.83
CA PHE A 176 -0.71 8.58 -3.41
C PHE A 176 -1.15 7.57 -2.34
N SER A 177 -0.30 7.23 -1.35
CA SER A 177 -0.66 6.26 -0.31
C SER A 177 -1.81 6.74 0.60
N HIS A 178 -1.86 8.02 0.91
CA HIS A 178 -2.95 8.59 1.69
C HIS A 178 -4.26 8.61 0.89
N LEU A 179 -4.21 8.84 -0.43
CA LEU A 179 -5.35 8.65 -1.33
C LEU A 179 -5.79 7.18 -1.38
N LEU A 180 -4.85 6.23 -1.44
CA LEU A 180 -5.17 4.79 -1.40
C LEU A 180 -5.96 4.42 -0.14
N SER A 181 -5.58 4.97 1.01
CA SER A 181 -6.30 4.73 2.29
C SER A 181 -7.75 5.20 2.21
N LEU A 182 -8.01 6.39 1.68
CA LEU A 182 -9.39 6.87 1.44
C LEU A 182 -10.13 6.01 0.43
N GLY A 183 -9.45 5.56 -0.63
CA GLY A 183 -9.98 4.65 -1.62
C GLY A 183 -10.43 3.32 -1.03
N VAL A 184 -9.65 2.76 -0.10
CA VAL A 184 -10.00 1.55 0.66
C VAL A 184 -11.28 1.77 1.48
N ILE A 185 -11.35 2.84 2.28
CA ILE A 185 -12.52 3.17 3.11
C ILE A 185 -13.77 3.30 2.25
N ALA A 186 -13.68 4.07 1.18
CA ALA A 186 -14.80 4.33 0.28
C ALA A 186 -15.25 3.05 -0.48
N SER A 187 -14.30 2.21 -0.91
CA SER A 187 -14.60 0.95 -1.61
C SER A 187 -15.25 -0.08 -0.70
N ILE A 188 -14.81 -0.20 0.55
CA ILE A 188 -15.45 -1.04 1.56
C ILE A 188 -16.87 -0.54 1.85
N GLY A 189 -17.07 0.79 1.93
CA GLY A 189 -18.40 1.39 2.02
C GLY A 189 -19.29 1.01 0.84
N SER A 190 -18.76 1.03 -0.38
CA SER A 190 -19.49 0.63 -1.60
C SER A 190 -19.86 -0.86 -1.60
N LEU A 191 -18.99 -1.73 -1.09
CA LEU A 191 -19.30 -3.15 -0.87
C LEU A 191 -20.42 -3.33 0.17
N GLY A 192 -20.37 -2.57 1.28
CA GLY A 192 -21.43 -2.57 2.29
C GLY A 192 -22.79 -2.16 1.72
N MET A 193 -22.83 -1.17 0.82
CA MET A 193 -24.07 -0.81 0.10
C MET A 193 -24.62 -1.97 -0.72
N ARG A 194 -23.77 -2.77 -1.36
CA ARG A 194 -24.19 -3.97 -2.08
C ARG A 194 -24.71 -5.08 -1.18
N MET A 195 -24.20 -5.18 0.04
CA MET A 195 -24.67 -6.16 1.02
C MET A 195 -26.09 -5.86 1.50
N GLY A 196 -26.48 -4.61 1.59
CA GLY A 196 -27.76 -4.23 2.18
C GLY A 196 -28.30 -2.89 1.68
N SER A 197 -27.87 -1.82 2.30
CA SER A 197 -28.40 -0.47 2.07
C SER A 197 -27.29 0.58 2.17
N SER A 198 -27.63 1.84 1.88
CA SER A 198 -26.72 2.96 2.12
C SER A 198 -26.27 3.06 3.59
N LYS A 199 -27.11 2.63 4.55
CA LYS A 199 -26.74 2.55 5.97
C LYS A 199 -25.67 1.48 6.22
N THR A 200 -25.83 0.28 5.62
CA THR A 200 -24.83 -0.79 5.71
C THR A 200 -23.49 -0.32 5.12
N GLY A 201 -23.55 0.39 3.98
CA GLY A 201 -22.38 1.01 3.38
C GLY A 201 -21.69 2.03 4.27
N TRP A 202 -22.49 2.88 4.92
CA TRP A 202 -21.98 3.86 5.89
C TRP A 202 -21.25 3.18 7.05
N TRP A 203 -21.87 2.18 7.68
CA TRP A 203 -21.26 1.44 8.77
C TRP A 203 -20.00 0.69 8.34
N ALA A 204 -19.97 0.16 7.11
CA ALA A 204 -18.77 -0.49 6.58
C ALA A 204 -17.61 0.50 6.40
N ALA A 205 -17.88 1.71 5.86
CA ALA A 205 -16.89 2.77 5.73
C ALA A 205 -16.36 3.25 7.08
N VAL A 206 -17.26 3.52 8.04
CA VAL A 206 -16.86 3.95 9.39
C VAL A 206 -16.06 2.86 10.12
N SER A 207 -16.47 1.60 10.00
CA SER A 207 -15.77 0.47 10.63
C SER A 207 -14.37 0.28 10.04
N SER A 208 -14.19 0.44 8.73
CA SER A 208 -12.86 0.37 8.11
C SER A 208 -11.97 1.54 8.53
N ALA A 209 -12.53 2.75 8.62
CA ALA A 209 -11.80 3.93 9.07
C ALA A 209 -11.43 3.88 10.57
N ALA A 210 -12.27 3.27 11.39
CA ALA A 210 -12.02 3.06 12.83
C ALA A 210 -11.06 1.89 13.10
N GLY A 211 -10.81 1.05 12.12
CA GLY A 211 -9.91 -0.10 12.25
C GLY A 211 -8.44 0.34 12.33
N LEU A 212 -7.78 -0.01 13.44
CA LEU A 212 -6.34 0.24 13.61
C LEU A 212 -5.52 -0.39 12.48
N SER A 213 -5.95 -1.54 11.95
CA SER A 213 -5.28 -2.26 10.88
C SER A 213 -5.05 -1.41 9.62
N LEU A 214 -6.04 -0.62 9.18
CA LEU A 214 -5.87 0.25 8.01
C LEU A 214 -4.87 1.39 8.30
N TYR A 215 -4.97 2.00 9.48
CA TYR A 215 -4.08 3.09 9.85
C TYR A 215 -2.64 2.60 10.06
N THR A 216 -2.45 1.44 10.68
CA THR A 216 -1.11 0.85 10.84
C THR A 216 -0.51 0.42 9.51
N THR A 217 -1.31 -0.07 8.55
CA THR A 217 -0.85 -0.33 7.18
C THR A 217 -0.29 0.93 6.51
N LEU A 218 -0.94 2.08 6.72
CA LEU A 218 -0.45 3.36 6.24
C LEU A 218 0.83 3.80 6.96
N MET A 219 0.88 3.67 8.29
CA MET A 219 2.02 4.06 9.13
C MET A 219 3.25 3.18 8.91
N ASP A 220 3.04 1.89 8.66
CA ASP A 220 4.07 0.90 8.32
C ASP A 220 4.57 1.04 6.86
N SER A 221 4.11 2.08 6.18
CA SER A 221 4.42 2.33 4.76
C SER A 221 4.15 1.14 3.84
N ALA A 222 3.24 0.25 4.24
CA ALA A 222 2.82 -0.91 3.45
C ALA A 222 1.89 -0.47 2.28
N TYR A 223 2.39 0.42 1.43
CA TYR A 223 1.62 1.13 0.41
C TYR A 223 1.14 0.23 -0.71
N THR A 224 1.93 -0.77 -1.06
CA THR A 224 1.54 -1.79 -2.02
C THR A 224 0.38 -2.65 -1.49
N ASN A 225 0.33 -2.89 -0.17
CA ASN A 225 -0.81 -3.53 0.48
C ASN A 225 -2.08 -2.67 0.39
N LEU A 226 -2.00 -1.36 0.63
CA LEU A 226 -3.13 -0.45 0.47
C LEU A 226 -3.68 -0.49 -0.95
N LEU A 227 -2.79 -0.48 -1.96
CA LEU A 227 -3.15 -0.65 -3.35
C LEU A 227 -3.88 -2.00 -3.57
N GLY A 228 -3.30 -3.10 -3.11
CA GLY A 228 -3.88 -4.43 -3.22
C GLY A 228 -5.26 -4.57 -2.55
N ILE A 229 -5.46 -3.95 -1.37
CA ILE A 229 -6.75 -3.95 -0.66
C ILE A 229 -7.81 -3.16 -1.44
N TRP A 230 -7.47 -1.98 -1.98
CA TRP A 230 -8.41 -1.21 -2.80
C TRP A 230 -8.80 -1.97 -4.07
N LEU A 231 -7.81 -2.54 -4.78
CA LEU A 231 -8.04 -3.36 -5.97
C LEU A 231 -8.90 -4.59 -5.67
N THR A 232 -8.66 -5.25 -4.52
CA THR A 232 -9.46 -6.39 -4.07
C THR A 232 -10.92 -5.98 -3.77
N ALA A 233 -11.14 -4.87 -3.09
CA ALA A 233 -12.48 -4.35 -2.87
C ALA A 233 -13.19 -4.00 -4.18
N THR A 234 -12.48 -3.43 -5.14
CA THR A 234 -12.98 -3.14 -6.50
C THR A 234 -13.33 -4.42 -7.24
N PHE A 235 -12.46 -5.42 -7.19
CA PHE A 235 -12.70 -6.73 -7.78
C PHE A 235 -13.98 -7.37 -7.22
N LEU A 236 -14.14 -7.39 -5.89
CA LEU A 236 -15.36 -7.92 -5.26
C LEU A 236 -16.61 -7.15 -5.68
N TRP A 237 -16.50 -5.82 -5.84
CA TRP A 237 -17.60 -5.02 -6.36
C TRP A 237 -17.99 -5.44 -7.78
N MET A 238 -17.00 -5.64 -8.68
CA MET A 238 -17.20 -6.11 -10.05
C MET A 238 -17.73 -7.56 -10.09
N LEU A 239 -17.22 -8.44 -9.22
CA LEU A 239 -17.74 -9.79 -9.07
C LEU A 239 -19.23 -9.79 -8.73
N GLY A 240 -19.66 -8.88 -7.86
CA GLY A 240 -21.07 -8.66 -7.56
C GLY A 240 -21.89 -8.20 -8.78
N GLN A 241 -21.29 -7.45 -9.71
CA GLN A 241 -21.94 -7.09 -10.97
C GLN A 241 -22.14 -8.33 -11.86
N VAL A 242 -21.11 -9.17 -11.98
CA VAL A 242 -21.20 -10.40 -12.77
C VAL A 242 -22.25 -11.35 -12.22
N ILE A 243 -22.31 -11.51 -10.88
CA ILE A 243 -23.31 -12.35 -10.20
C ILE A 243 -24.74 -11.79 -10.40
N SER A 244 -24.90 -10.47 -10.38
CA SER A 244 -26.22 -9.84 -10.50
C SER A 244 -26.68 -9.72 -11.96
N ARG A 245 -25.76 -9.52 -12.89
CA ARG A 245 -26.02 -9.25 -14.31
C ARG A 245 -24.89 -9.82 -15.16
N LYS A 246 -25.00 -11.10 -15.48
CA LYS A 246 -24.05 -11.77 -16.34
C LYS A 246 -24.02 -11.08 -17.72
N SER A 247 -22.90 -10.49 -18.07
CA SER A 247 -22.57 -10.02 -19.42
C SER A 247 -21.08 -10.26 -19.65
N ASP A 248 -20.70 -10.48 -20.91
CA ASP A 248 -19.30 -10.71 -21.26
C ASP A 248 -18.41 -9.53 -20.88
N LEU A 249 -18.93 -8.30 -21.02
CA LEU A 249 -18.23 -7.10 -20.61
C LEU A 249 -17.98 -7.06 -19.09
N ASN A 250 -18.99 -7.42 -18.26
CA ASN A 250 -18.81 -7.48 -16.81
C ASN A 250 -17.77 -8.54 -16.42
N ILE A 251 -17.80 -9.71 -17.09
CA ILE A 251 -16.83 -10.79 -16.89
C ILE A 251 -15.42 -10.32 -17.25
N ALA A 252 -15.26 -9.68 -18.42
CA ALA A 252 -13.97 -9.16 -18.87
C ALA A 252 -13.40 -8.12 -17.89
N ILE A 253 -14.20 -7.14 -17.46
CA ILE A 253 -13.77 -6.12 -16.51
C ILE A 253 -13.46 -6.73 -15.13
N ALA A 254 -14.22 -7.72 -14.67
CA ALA A 254 -13.90 -8.45 -13.45
C ALA A 254 -12.56 -9.19 -13.55
N GLY A 255 -12.26 -9.78 -14.72
CA GLY A 255 -10.95 -10.39 -15.01
C GLY A 255 -9.81 -9.37 -14.99
N VAL A 256 -10.01 -8.18 -15.57
CA VAL A 256 -9.05 -7.06 -15.49
C VAL A 256 -8.83 -6.64 -14.02
N CYS A 257 -9.90 -6.50 -13.23
CA CYS A 257 -9.78 -6.14 -11.82
C CYS A 257 -9.03 -7.23 -11.02
N LEU A 258 -9.22 -8.51 -11.34
CA LEU A 258 -8.47 -9.60 -10.71
C LEU A 258 -6.99 -9.59 -11.10
N SER A 259 -6.69 -9.37 -12.38
CA SER A 259 -5.32 -9.16 -12.85
C SER A 259 -4.65 -7.98 -12.12
N ALA A 260 -5.39 -6.89 -11.93
CA ALA A 260 -4.89 -5.74 -11.19
C ALA A 260 -4.53 -6.09 -9.74
N VAL A 261 -5.27 -6.97 -9.05
CA VAL A 261 -4.92 -7.43 -7.70
C VAL A 261 -3.57 -8.14 -7.71
N LEU A 262 -3.34 -9.04 -8.67
CA LEU A 262 -2.08 -9.77 -8.81
C LEU A 262 -0.90 -8.84 -9.11
N LEU A 263 -1.10 -7.89 -10.00
CA LEU A 263 -0.07 -6.91 -10.40
C LEU A 263 0.10 -5.79 -9.37
N GLY A 264 -0.87 -5.62 -8.46
CA GLY A 264 -0.84 -4.61 -7.40
C GLY A 264 -0.09 -5.05 -6.15
N HIS A 265 -0.32 -6.27 -5.68
CA HIS A 265 0.33 -6.79 -4.48
C HIS A 265 0.22 -8.32 -4.39
N PRO A 266 1.35 -9.04 -4.17
CA PRO A 266 1.37 -10.49 -4.17
C PRO A 266 0.53 -11.11 -3.03
N ASP A 267 0.58 -10.58 -1.80
CA ASP A 267 -0.18 -11.12 -0.68
C ASP A 267 -1.69 -11.02 -0.90
N SER A 268 -2.14 -9.93 -1.55
CA SER A 268 -3.57 -9.72 -1.82
C SER A 268 -4.16 -10.82 -2.71
N ILE A 269 -3.41 -11.27 -3.73
CA ILE A 269 -3.89 -12.37 -4.59
C ILE A 269 -3.98 -13.68 -3.82
N ILE A 270 -3.05 -13.92 -2.89
CA ILE A 270 -3.03 -15.15 -2.11
C ILE A 270 -4.20 -15.17 -1.13
N HIS A 271 -4.42 -14.06 -0.40
CA HIS A 271 -5.61 -13.92 0.45
C HIS A 271 -6.89 -14.17 -0.34
N LEU A 272 -6.94 -13.62 -1.56
CA LEU A 272 -8.09 -13.75 -2.43
C LEU A 272 -8.28 -15.20 -2.90
N VAL A 273 -7.22 -15.91 -3.30
CA VAL A 273 -7.29 -17.34 -3.70
C VAL A 273 -7.79 -18.20 -2.54
N LEU A 274 -7.26 -17.99 -1.33
CA LEU A 274 -7.72 -18.72 -0.13
C LEU A 274 -9.19 -18.42 0.18
N ALA A 275 -9.60 -17.14 0.06
CA ALA A 275 -10.99 -16.73 0.22
C ALA A 275 -11.90 -17.39 -0.83
N TYR A 276 -11.47 -17.47 -2.10
CA TYR A 276 -12.17 -18.15 -3.18
C TYR A 276 -12.40 -19.63 -2.88
N LEU A 277 -11.35 -20.34 -2.50
CA LEU A 277 -11.45 -21.77 -2.18
C LEU A 277 -12.43 -22.01 -1.03
N CYS A 278 -12.27 -21.30 0.07
CA CYS A 278 -13.17 -21.42 1.23
C CYS A 278 -14.60 -20.99 0.91
N PHE A 279 -14.77 -19.95 0.12
CA PHE A 279 -16.08 -19.48 -0.33
C PHE A 279 -16.76 -20.52 -1.22
N TYR A 280 -16.03 -21.11 -2.17
CA TYR A 280 -16.58 -22.14 -3.04
C TYR A 280 -17.09 -23.35 -2.24
N VAL A 281 -16.27 -23.86 -1.32
CA VAL A 281 -16.67 -24.95 -0.42
C VAL A 281 -17.91 -24.56 0.39
N THR A 282 -17.88 -23.41 1.05
CA THR A 282 -19.01 -22.92 1.86
C THR A 282 -20.27 -22.73 1.02
N ALA A 283 -20.16 -22.19 -0.18
CA ALA A 283 -21.29 -21.96 -1.07
C ALA A 283 -21.99 -23.25 -1.52
N VAL A 284 -21.23 -24.34 -1.71
CA VAL A 284 -21.80 -25.66 -2.01
C VAL A 284 -22.72 -26.14 -0.90
N PHE A 285 -22.31 -25.94 0.37
CA PHE A 285 -23.10 -26.39 1.53
C PHE A 285 -24.26 -25.45 1.88
N VAL A 286 -24.01 -24.14 1.85
CA VAL A 286 -24.99 -23.12 2.30
C VAL A 286 -26.02 -22.82 1.21
N ARG A 287 -25.77 -23.18 -0.04
CA ARG A 287 -26.65 -22.94 -1.19
C ARG A 287 -27.06 -21.47 -1.31
N PRO A 288 -26.15 -20.55 -1.62
CA PRO A 288 -26.48 -19.14 -1.80
C PRO A 288 -27.58 -18.96 -2.86
N ARG A 289 -28.38 -17.87 -2.76
CA ARG A 289 -29.54 -17.59 -3.61
C ARG A 289 -29.17 -17.13 -5.03
N PHE A 290 -28.25 -17.80 -5.72
CA PHE A 290 -27.92 -17.50 -7.12
C PHE A 290 -27.68 -18.79 -7.91
N ASN A 291 -27.81 -18.67 -9.24
CA ASN A 291 -27.74 -19.81 -10.14
C ASN A 291 -26.35 -20.46 -10.10
N ARG A 292 -26.28 -21.76 -9.78
CA ARG A 292 -25.03 -22.51 -9.69
C ARG A 292 -24.19 -22.51 -10.98
N LYS A 293 -24.85 -22.55 -12.17
CA LYS A 293 -24.14 -22.51 -13.45
C LYS A 293 -23.47 -21.16 -13.72
N GLU A 294 -24.16 -20.08 -13.37
CA GLU A 294 -23.59 -18.73 -13.47
C GLU A 294 -22.42 -18.56 -12.52
N TYR A 295 -22.58 -19.06 -11.29
CA TYR A 295 -21.57 -19.07 -10.28
C TYR A 295 -20.31 -19.81 -10.71
N LEU A 296 -20.45 -21.04 -11.23
CA LEU A 296 -19.31 -21.85 -11.69
C LEU A 296 -18.56 -21.17 -12.84
N SER A 297 -19.30 -20.58 -13.81
CA SER A 297 -18.66 -19.84 -14.91
C SER A 297 -17.86 -18.64 -14.42
N VAL A 298 -18.34 -17.93 -13.41
CA VAL A 298 -17.64 -16.80 -12.78
C VAL A 298 -16.37 -17.27 -12.06
N MET A 299 -16.46 -18.37 -11.32
CA MET A 299 -15.34 -18.91 -10.55
C MET A 299 -14.20 -19.48 -11.42
N ILE A 300 -14.46 -19.76 -12.70
CA ILE A 300 -13.45 -20.29 -13.63
C ILE A 300 -13.04 -19.21 -14.64
N ILE A 301 -14.00 -18.59 -15.31
CA ILE A 301 -13.70 -17.70 -16.43
C ILE A 301 -12.98 -16.44 -15.95
N VAL A 302 -13.46 -15.82 -14.86
CA VAL A 302 -12.84 -14.59 -14.33
C VAL A 302 -11.39 -14.82 -13.87
N PRO A 303 -11.06 -15.87 -13.08
CA PRO A 303 -9.67 -16.20 -12.77
C PRO A 303 -8.80 -16.48 -13.99
N VAL A 304 -9.31 -17.22 -14.99
CA VAL A 304 -8.56 -17.51 -16.23
C VAL A 304 -8.21 -16.20 -16.97
N ILE A 305 -9.17 -15.30 -17.14
CA ILE A 305 -8.92 -13.99 -17.76
C ILE A 305 -7.87 -13.22 -16.96
N GLY A 306 -8.00 -13.16 -15.62
CA GLY A 306 -7.06 -12.46 -14.74
C GLY A 306 -5.63 -12.97 -14.89
N VAL A 307 -5.45 -14.30 -14.87
CA VAL A 307 -4.13 -14.94 -15.04
C VAL A 307 -3.57 -14.66 -16.45
N VAL A 308 -4.37 -14.84 -17.49
CA VAL A 308 -3.93 -14.63 -18.89
C VAL A 308 -3.42 -13.20 -19.10
N ILE A 309 -4.13 -12.21 -18.56
CA ILE A 309 -3.71 -10.81 -18.67
C ILE A 309 -2.38 -10.56 -17.91
N SER A 310 -2.15 -11.26 -16.82
CA SER A 310 -0.92 -11.11 -15.99
C SER A 310 0.27 -11.91 -16.52
N LEU A 311 0.10 -12.77 -17.54
CA LEU A 311 1.18 -13.61 -18.07
C LEU A 311 2.45 -12.86 -18.46
N PRO A 312 2.42 -11.67 -19.11
CA PRO A 312 3.64 -10.94 -19.43
C PRO A 312 4.53 -10.68 -18.22
N TRP A 313 3.95 -10.23 -17.12
CA TRP A 313 4.69 -10.01 -15.87
C TRP A 313 5.13 -11.33 -15.22
N LEU A 314 4.26 -12.33 -15.16
CA LEU A 314 4.59 -13.64 -14.59
C LEU A 314 5.78 -14.28 -15.32
N PHE A 315 5.84 -14.20 -16.65
CA PHE A 315 6.97 -14.71 -17.42
C PHE A 315 8.25 -13.91 -17.18
N SER A 316 8.19 -12.59 -17.08
CA SER A 316 9.37 -11.76 -16.83
C SER A 316 9.99 -12.00 -15.45
N THR A 317 9.20 -12.42 -14.47
CA THR A 317 9.66 -12.67 -13.09
C THR A 317 9.90 -14.13 -12.78
N PHE A 318 9.46 -15.06 -13.62
CA PHE A 318 9.51 -16.51 -13.35
C PHE A 318 10.92 -17.04 -13.07
N SER A 319 11.94 -16.57 -13.81
CA SER A 319 13.33 -16.96 -13.60
C SER A 319 13.90 -16.51 -12.25
N MET A 320 13.36 -15.48 -11.65
CA MET A 320 13.79 -14.95 -10.36
C MET A 320 13.14 -15.69 -9.19
N LEU A 321 11.96 -16.27 -9.39
CA LEU A 321 11.24 -16.99 -8.33
C LEU A 321 12.05 -18.18 -7.77
N SER A 322 12.88 -18.81 -8.59
CA SER A 322 13.76 -19.92 -8.17
C SER A 322 14.94 -19.48 -7.29
N GLN A 323 15.21 -18.18 -7.22
CA GLN A 323 16.34 -17.60 -6.48
C GLN A 323 15.92 -16.98 -5.14
N ILE A 324 14.62 -17.11 -4.78
CA ILE A 324 14.11 -16.57 -3.54
C ILE A 324 14.71 -17.31 -2.35
N SER A 325 15.41 -16.57 -1.48
CA SER A 325 15.84 -17.10 -0.20
C SER A 325 14.65 -17.21 0.76
N VAL A 326 14.47 -18.40 1.33
CA VAL A 326 13.42 -18.64 2.34
C VAL A 326 13.89 -18.05 3.66
N HIS A 327 13.23 -17.00 4.13
CA HIS A 327 13.52 -16.42 5.44
C HIS A 327 12.83 -17.22 6.55
N GLU A 328 13.44 -17.20 7.76
CA GLU A 328 12.84 -17.83 8.93
C GLU A 328 11.45 -17.27 9.21
N ARG A 329 10.48 -18.17 9.38
CA ARG A 329 9.08 -17.81 9.62
C ARG A 329 8.79 -17.74 11.09
N GLN A 330 7.97 -16.77 11.47
CA GLN A 330 7.33 -16.79 12.77
C GLN A 330 6.34 -17.97 12.82
N SER A 331 6.50 -18.85 13.80
CA SER A 331 5.55 -19.94 14.01
C SER A 331 4.18 -19.39 14.41
N PRO A 332 3.08 -19.90 13.82
CA PRO A 332 1.74 -19.54 14.22
C PRO A 332 1.53 -19.81 15.72
N GLN A 333 0.89 -18.89 16.41
CA GLN A 333 0.62 -19.00 17.85
C GLN A 333 -0.79 -18.52 18.18
N LEU A 334 -1.45 -19.18 19.13
CA LEU A 334 -2.84 -18.86 19.48
C LEU A 334 -3.04 -17.40 19.92
N HIS A 335 -2.02 -16.77 20.53
CA HIS A 335 -2.12 -15.35 20.92
C HIS A 335 -2.22 -14.40 19.73
N HIS A 336 -1.83 -14.80 18.53
CA HIS A 336 -2.05 -14.02 17.31
C HIS A 336 -3.54 -13.77 17.02
N LEU A 337 -4.42 -14.66 17.48
CA LEU A 337 -5.86 -14.44 17.39
C LEU A 337 -6.30 -13.20 18.19
N LEU A 338 -5.79 -13.04 19.40
CA LEU A 338 -6.03 -11.84 20.21
C LEU A 338 -5.45 -10.60 19.52
N TRP A 339 -4.29 -10.75 18.91
CA TRP A 339 -3.65 -9.66 18.16
C TRP A 339 -4.50 -9.19 16.97
N VAL A 340 -5.13 -10.11 16.21
CA VAL A 340 -6.08 -9.74 15.14
C VAL A 340 -7.22 -8.88 15.67
N PHE A 341 -7.71 -9.17 16.88
CA PHE A 341 -8.74 -8.35 17.54
C PHE A 341 -8.23 -6.94 17.87
N ILE A 342 -7.05 -6.83 18.43
CA ILE A 342 -6.47 -5.54 18.86
C ILE A 342 -6.17 -4.66 17.66
N ILE A 343 -5.54 -5.21 16.62
CA ILE A 343 -5.13 -4.45 15.43
C ILE A 343 -6.31 -3.93 14.61
N ASN A 344 -7.47 -4.55 14.74
CA ASN A 344 -8.70 -4.05 14.13
C ASN A 344 -9.50 -3.10 15.04
N GLY A 345 -8.90 -2.62 16.16
CA GLY A 345 -9.47 -1.57 16.99
C GLY A 345 -10.52 -2.03 18.01
N GLY A 346 -10.46 -3.28 18.48
CA GLY A 346 -11.26 -3.82 19.59
C GLY A 346 -12.77 -3.79 19.40
N LEU A 347 -13.38 -2.61 19.29
CA LEU A 347 -14.82 -2.45 19.08
C LEU A 347 -15.29 -2.96 17.71
N VAL A 348 -14.51 -2.75 16.66
CA VAL A 348 -14.86 -3.18 15.30
C VAL A 348 -14.96 -4.71 15.22
N PRO A 349 -13.98 -5.50 15.70
CA PRO A 349 -14.10 -6.96 15.77
C PRO A 349 -15.27 -7.44 16.64
N PHE A 350 -15.59 -6.75 17.74
CA PHE A 350 -16.76 -7.09 18.54
C PHE A 350 -18.05 -7.00 17.71
N PHE A 351 -18.25 -5.90 16.97
CA PHE A 351 -19.39 -5.78 16.07
C PHE A 351 -19.31 -6.75 14.90
N ALA A 352 -18.12 -7.12 14.44
CA ALA A 352 -17.95 -8.15 13.41
C ALA A 352 -18.44 -9.52 13.90
N LEU A 353 -18.15 -9.90 15.14
CA LEU A 353 -18.67 -11.14 15.74
C LEU A 353 -20.22 -11.15 15.79
N LEU A 354 -20.85 -10.05 16.20
CA LEU A 354 -22.30 -9.90 16.11
C LEU A 354 -22.77 -9.99 14.64
N GLY A 355 -21.99 -9.44 13.73
CA GLY A 355 -22.22 -9.48 12.29
C GLY A 355 -22.20 -10.88 11.71
N VAL A 356 -21.31 -11.76 12.17
CA VAL A 356 -21.27 -13.17 11.75
C VAL A 356 -22.61 -13.85 12.00
N TRP A 357 -23.24 -13.60 13.15
CA TRP A 357 -24.56 -14.12 13.47
C TRP A 357 -25.65 -13.66 12.49
N TRP A 358 -25.67 -12.37 12.14
CA TRP A 358 -26.64 -11.85 11.18
C TRP A 358 -26.34 -12.28 9.75
N ALA A 359 -25.08 -12.33 9.37
CA ALA A 359 -24.59 -12.76 8.07
C ALA A 359 -24.98 -14.23 7.79
N SER A 360 -24.83 -15.11 8.77
CA SER A 360 -25.21 -16.54 8.66
C SER A 360 -26.70 -16.75 8.42
N ARG A 361 -27.55 -15.82 8.90
CA ARG A 361 -28.99 -15.86 8.68
C ARG A 361 -29.44 -15.27 7.34
N ARG A 362 -28.81 -14.15 6.93
CA ARG A 362 -29.15 -13.46 5.68
C ARG A 362 -28.61 -14.19 4.44
N ARG A 363 -27.47 -14.84 4.57
CA ARG A 363 -26.82 -15.65 3.52
C ARG A 363 -26.62 -14.88 2.20
N HIS A 364 -26.36 -13.57 2.26
CA HIS A 364 -25.96 -12.83 1.09
C HIS A 364 -24.55 -13.31 0.67
N TRP A 365 -24.24 -13.30 -0.63
CA TRP A 365 -22.97 -13.87 -1.10
C TRP A 365 -21.72 -13.16 -0.50
N LEU A 366 -21.77 -11.82 -0.28
CA LEU A 366 -20.69 -11.10 0.40
C LEU A 366 -20.60 -11.44 1.90
N ASP A 367 -21.72 -11.76 2.57
CA ASP A 367 -21.70 -12.25 3.94
C ASP A 367 -20.93 -13.57 4.03
N ILE A 368 -21.24 -14.52 3.12
CA ILE A 368 -20.59 -15.82 3.04
C ILE A 368 -19.11 -15.61 2.67
N TRP A 369 -18.83 -14.73 1.72
CA TRP A 369 -17.45 -14.39 1.33
C TRP A 369 -16.62 -13.90 2.51
N SER A 370 -17.15 -12.93 3.26
CA SER A 370 -16.46 -12.34 4.41
C SER A 370 -16.14 -13.36 5.50
N ILE A 371 -17.09 -14.26 5.81
CA ILE A 371 -16.87 -15.35 6.77
C ILE A 371 -15.82 -16.33 6.22
N SER A 372 -15.97 -16.76 4.96
CA SER A 372 -15.06 -17.69 4.30
C SER A 372 -13.64 -17.15 4.19
N TRP A 373 -13.47 -15.85 4.10
CA TRP A 373 -12.17 -15.20 4.08
C TRP A 373 -11.48 -15.23 5.44
N LEU A 374 -12.22 -14.98 6.51
CA LEU A 374 -11.64 -14.98 7.87
C LEU A 374 -11.16 -16.38 8.30
N VAL A 375 -11.82 -17.43 7.88
CA VAL A 375 -11.47 -18.82 8.27
C VAL A 375 -10.02 -19.17 7.95
N PRO A 376 -9.53 -19.10 6.69
CA PRO A 376 -8.15 -19.45 6.38
C PRO A 376 -7.14 -18.48 6.97
N ILE A 377 -7.50 -17.20 7.15
CA ILE A 377 -6.59 -16.20 7.73
C ILE A 377 -6.37 -16.47 9.21
N ILE A 378 -7.45 -16.70 9.96
CA ILE A 378 -7.37 -17.05 11.38
C ILE A 378 -6.61 -18.38 11.54
N GLU A 379 -6.87 -19.33 10.67
CA GLU A 379 -6.21 -20.63 10.69
C GLU A 379 -4.69 -20.50 10.47
N ILE A 380 -4.26 -19.82 9.41
CA ILE A 380 -2.84 -19.62 9.09
C ILE A 380 -2.12 -18.78 10.15
N SER A 381 -2.77 -17.72 10.63
CA SER A 381 -2.13 -16.80 11.59
C SER A 381 -2.09 -17.32 13.02
N SER A 382 -2.97 -18.23 13.39
CA SER A 382 -3.15 -18.65 14.79
C SER A 382 -2.95 -20.12 15.06
N LEU A 383 -3.40 -21.00 14.15
CA LEU A 383 -3.37 -22.45 14.34
C LEU A 383 -2.27 -23.13 13.52
N GLY A 384 -1.95 -22.60 12.35
CA GLY A 384 -0.84 -23.08 11.52
C GLY A 384 -1.04 -24.39 10.79
N ASN A 385 -2.25 -24.94 10.75
CA ASN A 385 -2.50 -26.22 10.07
C ASN A 385 -2.29 -26.10 8.55
N LEU A 386 -2.74 -25.01 7.93
CA LEU A 386 -2.48 -24.73 6.51
C LEU A 386 -1.00 -24.45 6.25
N ASP A 387 -0.28 -23.82 7.18
CA ASP A 387 1.17 -23.67 7.08
C ASP A 387 1.88 -25.04 7.15
N ALA A 388 1.47 -25.91 8.06
CA ALA A 388 1.98 -27.28 8.15
C ALA A 388 1.65 -28.10 6.90
N LEU A 389 0.48 -27.89 6.28
CA LEU A 389 0.11 -28.53 5.02
C LEU A 389 0.96 -28.01 3.86
N SER A 390 1.20 -26.70 3.77
CA SER A 390 2.04 -26.08 2.74
C SER A 390 3.49 -26.59 2.77
N ARG A 391 4.03 -26.86 3.96
CA ARG A 391 5.37 -27.45 4.14
C ARG A 391 5.46 -28.92 3.75
N ARG A 392 4.35 -29.66 3.78
CA ARG A 392 4.28 -31.09 3.41
C ARG A 392 4.00 -31.32 1.93
N THR A 393 3.43 -30.35 1.26
CA THR A 393 3.23 -30.38 -0.18
C THR A 393 4.42 -29.73 -0.86
N LEU A 394 4.90 -30.28 -1.96
CA LEU A 394 6.04 -29.83 -2.77
C LEU A 394 5.99 -28.36 -3.25
N ILE A 395 5.14 -27.53 -2.68
CA ILE A 395 4.95 -26.13 -3.04
C ILE A 395 5.74 -25.26 -2.04
N ASP A 396 7.08 -25.41 -2.05
CA ASP A 396 7.99 -24.53 -1.33
C ASP A 396 7.77 -23.00 -1.57
N PRO A 397 7.29 -22.54 -2.74
CA PRO A 397 7.00 -21.13 -2.95
C PRO A 397 5.93 -20.53 -2.02
N LEU A 398 5.01 -21.35 -1.49
CA LEU A 398 4.06 -20.90 -0.46
C LEU A 398 4.73 -20.64 0.90
N GLN A 399 6.01 -20.94 1.02
CA GLN A 399 6.78 -20.67 2.23
C GLN A 399 7.06 -19.16 2.50
N ILE A 400 6.66 -18.27 1.63
CA ILE A 400 6.86 -16.81 1.76
C ILE A 400 5.90 -16.18 2.79
N PHE A 401 4.89 -16.92 3.26
CA PHE A 401 3.86 -16.37 4.13
C PHE A 401 4.31 -16.19 5.58
N TYR A 402 4.26 -14.95 6.03
CA TYR A 402 4.25 -14.64 7.45
C TYR A 402 2.79 -14.72 7.95
N PRO A 403 2.44 -15.65 8.84
CA PRO A 403 1.08 -15.76 9.35
C PRO A 403 0.56 -14.44 9.93
N LEU A 404 1.44 -13.71 10.60
CA LEU A 404 1.14 -12.41 11.20
C LEU A 404 0.84 -11.33 10.15
N GLY A 405 1.61 -11.26 9.07
CA GLY A 405 1.39 -10.33 7.97
C GLY A 405 0.06 -10.56 7.28
N MET A 406 -0.35 -11.81 7.08
CA MET A 406 -1.67 -12.14 6.53
C MET A 406 -2.80 -11.65 7.42
N ALA A 407 -2.70 -11.82 8.74
CA ALA A 407 -3.72 -11.36 9.68
C ALA A 407 -3.84 -9.84 9.72
N TRP A 408 -2.74 -9.13 9.49
CA TRP A 408 -2.70 -7.67 9.55
C TRP A 408 -3.54 -7.03 8.44
N HIS A 409 -3.22 -7.32 7.19
CA HIS A 409 -3.80 -6.62 6.05
C HIS A 409 -5.07 -7.29 5.53
N ALA A 410 -5.11 -8.61 5.55
CA ALA A 410 -6.17 -9.38 4.96
C ALA A 410 -7.51 -9.27 5.69
N THR A 411 -7.52 -8.90 6.97
CA THR A 411 -8.73 -8.82 7.78
C THR A 411 -9.53 -7.52 7.60
N ILE A 412 -8.95 -6.48 7.00
CA ILE A 412 -9.57 -5.14 6.88
C ILE A 412 -10.96 -5.23 6.20
N ILE A 413 -11.03 -5.85 5.03
CA ILE A 413 -12.28 -5.94 4.28
C ILE A 413 -13.33 -6.80 5.02
N PRO A 414 -13.06 -8.08 5.36
CA PRO A 414 -14.07 -8.94 5.93
C PRO A 414 -14.55 -8.47 7.31
N ILE A 415 -13.66 -7.97 8.17
CA ILE A 415 -14.04 -7.47 9.49
C ILE A 415 -14.92 -6.21 9.38
N ALA A 416 -14.59 -5.26 8.52
CA ALA A 416 -15.40 -4.05 8.34
C ALA A 416 -16.80 -4.38 7.77
N LEU A 417 -16.89 -5.30 6.80
CA LEU A 417 -18.16 -5.74 6.23
C LEU A 417 -19.02 -6.47 7.27
N LEU A 418 -18.45 -7.37 8.05
CA LEU A 418 -19.17 -8.06 9.11
C LEU A 418 -19.56 -7.11 10.25
N ALA A 419 -18.69 -6.18 10.64
CA ALA A 419 -19.01 -5.16 11.63
C ALA A 419 -20.21 -4.31 11.20
N SER A 420 -20.31 -3.96 9.91
CA SER A 420 -21.46 -3.24 9.38
C SER A 420 -22.77 -4.03 9.54
N ARG A 421 -22.73 -5.35 9.42
CA ARG A 421 -23.88 -6.23 9.68
C ARG A 421 -24.28 -6.26 11.15
N GLY A 422 -23.32 -6.22 12.06
CA GLY A 422 -23.59 -6.13 13.51
C GLY A 422 -24.15 -4.78 13.94
N LEU A 423 -23.72 -3.70 13.29
CA LEU A 423 -24.15 -2.33 13.58
C LEU A 423 -25.50 -1.97 12.94
N GLU A 424 -25.87 -2.58 11.81
CA GLU A 424 -27.12 -2.30 11.10
C GLU A 424 -28.37 -2.44 11.98
N PRO A 425 -28.58 -3.55 12.75
CA PRO A 425 -29.72 -3.68 13.64
C PRO A 425 -29.76 -2.64 14.76
N ILE A 426 -28.58 -2.26 15.27
CA ILE A 426 -28.44 -1.22 16.29
C ILE A 426 -28.88 0.13 15.69
N GLY A 427 -28.39 0.44 14.49
CA GLY A 427 -28.78 1.65 13.76
C GLY A 427 -30.29 1.69 13.45
N ASP A 428 -30.90 0.57 13.10
CA ASP A 428 -32.35 0.48 12.86
C ASP A 428 -33.16 0.60 14.14
N TRP A 429 -32.71 0.01 15.24
CA TRP A 429 -33.31 0.18 16.55
C TRP A 429 -33.29 1.65 17.00
N ILE A 430 -32.12 2.32 16.90
CA ILE A 430 -31.97 3.75 17.15
C ILE A 430 -32.91 4.54 16.25
N ALA A 431 -32.99 4.20 14.97
CA ALA A 431 -33.86 4.86 14.00
C ALA A 431 -35.36 4.66 14.27
N SER A 432 -35.78 3.64 14.98
CA SER A 432 -37.16 3.42 15.36
C SER A 432 -37.66 4.40 16.45
N LYS A 433 -36.76 4.99 17.24
CA LYS A 433 -37.07 5.93 18.32
C LYS A 433 -37.24 7.37 17.78
N ARG A 434 -38.42 7.87 17.69
CA ARG A 434 -38.84 9.07 16.92
C ARG A 434 -38.13 10.38 17.24
N PHE A 435 -37.59 10.56 18.46
CA PHE A 435 -37.02 11.83 18.92
C PHE A 435 -35.49 11.97 18.77
N TRP A 436 -34.73 10.84 18.78
CA TRP A 436 -33.27 10.86 18.91
C TRP A 436 -32.50 10.35 17.66
N LYS A 437 -33.21 10.19 16.55
CA LYS A 437 -32.79 9.35 15.40
C LYS A 437 -31.47 9.66 14.74
N ARG A 438 -31.21 10.92 14.45
CA ARG A 438 -30.08 11.29 13.61
C ARG A 438 -28.81 11.48 14.42
N TRP A 439 -28.90 12.21 15.52
CA TRP A 439 -27.74 12.51 16.32
C TRP A 439 -27.16 11.28 17.03
N LEU A 440 -27.96 10.27 17.40
CA LEU A 440 -27.46 9.03 17.99
C LEU A 440 -26.66 8.19 16.99
N VAL A 441 -27.09 8.10 15.73
CA VAL A 441 -26.32 7.43 14.67
C VAL A 441 -25.01 8.19 14.44
N THR A 442 -25.07 9.53 14.40
CA THR A 442 -23.89 10.38 14.32
C THR A 442 -22.95 10.16 15.50
N ALA A 443 -23.48 10.22 16.71
CA ALA A 443 -22.72 10.02 17.94
C ALA A 443 -22.05 8.63 17.96
N LEU A 444 -22.80 7.58 17.64
CA LEU A 444 -22.25 6.22 17.59
C LEU A 444 -21.16 6.08 16.51
N SER A 445 -21.38 6.65 15.32
CA SER A 445 -20.38 6.66 14.25
C SER A 445 -19.11 7.43 14.67
N THR A 446 -19.31 8.58 15.31
CA THR A 446 -18.21 9.42 15.80
C THR A 446 -17.47 8.76 16.96
N ILE A 447 -18.19 8.16 17.92
CA ILE A 447 -17.58 7.41 19.03
C ILE A 447 -16.78 6.21 18.52
N LEU A 448 -17.33 5.47 17.56
CA LEU A 448 -16.63 4.33 16.96
C LEU A 448 -15.34 4.79 16.28
N PHE A 449 -15.40 5.85 15.47
CA PHE A 449 -14.25 6.39 14.78
C PHE A 449 -13.22 7.01 15.74
N LEU A 450 -13.66 7.90 16.64
CA LEU A 450 -12.75 8.52 17.62
C LEU A 450 -12.20 7.52 18.61
N GLY A 451 -12.96 6.47 18.96
CA GLY A 451 -12.49 5.35 19.76
C GLY A 451 -11.36 4.60 19.06
N GLY A 452 -11.48 4.36 17.76
CA GLY A 452 -10.40 3.81 16.93
C GLY A 452 -9.16 4.72 16.92
N VAL A 453 -9.36 6.02 16.66
CA VAL A 453 -8.26 7.01 16.69
C VAL A 453 -7.58 7.07 18.07
N ALA A 454 -8.35 7.07 19.16
CA ALA A 454 -7.80 7.08 20.51
C ALA A 454 -6.94 5.83 20.80
N VAL A 455 -7.34 4.66 20.31
CA VAL A 455 -6.54 3.43 20.39
C VAL A 455 -5.24 3.59 19.59
N ILE A 456 -5.32 4.11 18.38
CA ILE A 456 -4.15 4.39 17.53
C ILE A 456 -3.17 5.34 18.22
N MET A 457 -3.67 6.40 18.84
CA MET A 457 -2.85 7.41 19.51
C MET A 457 -2.35 6.98 20.89
N ASN A 458 -2.79 5.85 21.41
CA ASN A 458 -2.37 5.36 22.72
C ASN A 458 -0.95 4.80 22.67
N LYS A 459 -0.01 5.44 23.40
CA LYS A 459 1.40 5.04 23.43
C LYS A 459 1.61 3.58 23.83
N SER A 460 0.77 3.03 24.73
CA SER A 460 0.87 1.63 25.16
C SER A 460 0.49 0.67 24.04
N VAL A 461 -0.54 0.97 23.25
CA VAL A 461 -0.93 0.15 22.10
C VAL A 461 0.13 0.22 21.01
N VAL A 462 0.63 1.42 20.71
CA VAL A 462 1.72 1.62 19.75
C VAL A 462 2.97 0.88 20.19
N SER A 463 3.36 1.00 21.45
CA SER A 463 4.51 0.28 22.02
C SER A 463 4.32 -1.24 21.99
N TRP A 464 3.12 -1.72 22.32
CA TRP A 464 2.80 -3.15 22.27
C TRP A 464 2.81 -3.67 20.82
N THR A 465 2.21 -2.94 19.90
CA THR A 465 2.22 -3.28 18.46
C THR A 465 3.66 -3.38 17.94
N ARG A 466 4.54 -2.46 18.34
CA ARG A 466 5.97 -2.50 17.99
C ARG A 466 6.70 -3.74 18.53
N ALA A 467 6.38 -4.19 19.73
CA ALA A 467 7.00 -5.38 20.31
C ALA A 467 6.71 -6.64 19.51
N TYR A 468 5.53 -6.70 18.89
CA TYR A 468 5.09 -7.85 18.07
C TYR A 468 5.31 -7.65 16.56
N VAL A 469 5.50 -6.42 16.11
CA VAL A 469 5.81 -6.09 14.72
C VAL A 469 7.09 -5.26 14.68
N PRO A 470 8.25 -5.90 14.80
CA PRO A 470 9.54 -5.20 14.87
C PRO A 470 9.89 -4.39 13.61
N GLN A 471 9.12 -4.53 12.55
CA GLN A 471 9.31 -3.83 11.28
C GLN A 471 8.83 -2.38 11.30
N ILE A 472 7.93 -1.98 12.21
CA ILE A 472 7.53 -0.57 12.38
C ILE A 472 8.68 0.16 13.07
N THR A 473 9.66 0.59 12.28
CA THR A 473 10.92 1.12 12.82
C THR A 473 11.04 2.64 12.72
N GLY A 474 10.17 3.30 11.97
CA GLY A 474 10.20 4.75 11.74
C GLY A 474 11.45 5.22 10.99
N ALA A 475 11.30 5.44 9.70
CA ALA A 475 12.37 5.86 8.79
C ALA A 475 12.26 7.35 8.46
N LEU A 476 12.00 8.19 9.46
CA LEU A 476 11.85 9.62 9.25
C LEU A 476 13.20 10.26 8.94
N ALA A 477 13.25 10.99 7.81
CA ALA A 477 14.22 12.04 7.58
C ALA A 477 13.60 13.39 7.98
N THR A 478 14.43 14.35 8.38
CA THR A 478 13.97 15.71 8.65
C THR A 478 13.83 16.50 7.35
N GLN A 479 13.19 17.67 7.41
CA GLN A 479 13.14 18.57 6.27
C GLN A 479 14.54 19.07 5.85
N ALA A 480 15.47 19.14 6.81
CA ALA A 480 16.85 19.48 6.54
C ALA A 480 17.58 18.37 5.76
N ASP A 481 17.37 17.11 6.13
CA ASP A 481 17.90 15.95 5.39
C ASP A 481 17.36 15.92 3.97
N VAL A 482 16.06 16.13 3.79
CA VAL A 482 15.45 16.23 2.45
C VAL A 482 16.12 17.29 1.60
N ARG A 483 16.39 18.50 2.17
CA ARG A 483 17.10 19.57 1.45
C ARG A 483 18.54 19.17 1.09
N ALA A 484 19.23 18.48 1.97
CA ALA A 484 20.59 17.99 1.69
C ALA A 484 20.60 16.98 0.53
N TYR A 485 19.67 16.04 0.49
CA TYR A 485 19.55 15.10 -0.64
C TYR A 485 19.10 15.77 -1.94
N GLN A 486 18.19 16.74 -1.88
CA GLN A 486 17.80 17.54 -3.05
C GLN A 486 18.98 18.36 -3.59
N TRP A 487 19.81 18.95 -2.69
CA TRP A 487 21.02 19.63 -3.09
C TRP A 487 21.98 18.72 -3.85
N LEU A 488 22.19 17.48 -3.38
CA LEU A 488 23.00 16.49 -4.10
C LEU A 488 22.45 16.21 -5.49
N ARG A 489 21.15 16.00 -5.62
CA ARG A 489 20.51 15.80 -6.93
C ARG A 489 20.79 16.94 -7.89
N ASP A 490 20.70 18.16 -7.40
CA ASP A 490 20.76 19.37 -8.22
C ASP A 490 22.21 19.86 -8.48
N ASN A 491 23.19 19.46 -7.65
CA ASN A 491 24.55 20.01 -7.66
C ASN A 491 25.68 18.95 -7.83
N SER A 492 25.35 17.67 -7.99
CA SER A 492 26.34 16.64 -8.24
C SER A 492 26.12 15.93 -9.58
N PRO A 493 27.16 15.36 -10.22
CA PRO A 493 27.00 14.49 -11.38
C PRO A 493 26.01 13.34 -11.13
N SER A 494 25.31 12.87 -12.16
CA SER A 494 24.29 11.82 -12.03
C SER A 494 24.86 10.45 -11.65
N ASP A 495 26.13 10.22 -11.92
CA ASP A 495 26.89 9.01 -11.61
C ASP A 495 27.64 9.06 -10.28
N SER A 496 27.51 10.15 -9.52
CA SER A 496 28.16 10.31 -8.22
C SER A 496 27.75 9.22 -7.23
N LYS A 497 28.73 8.76 -6.46
CA LYS A 497 28.56 7.80 -5.38
C LYS A 497 28.54 8.50 -4.02
N VAL A 498 27.56 8.16 -3.20
CA VAL A 498 27.30 8.83 -1.92
C VAL A 498 27.45 7.86 -0.77
N LEU A 499 28.34 8.18 0.17
CA LEU A 499 28.37 7.53 1.48
C LEU A 499 27.33 8.21 2.38
N ASN A 500 26.25 7.53 2.63
CA ASN A 500 25.18 7.95 3.50
C ASN A 500 25.26 7.23 4.86
N TYR A 501 24.42 7.64 5.79
CA TYR A 501 24.38 7.06 7.14
C TYR A 501 24.04 5.56 7.11
N PRO A 502 24.83 4.69 7.80
CA PRO A 502 24.63 3.24 7.82
C PRO A 502 23.39 2.75 8.60
N GLY A 503 22.75 3.63 9.36
CA GLY A 503 21.53 3.29 10.09
C GLY A 503 20.30 3.10 9.19
N ARG A 504 19.28 2.45 9.76
CA ARG A 504 18.03 2.11 9.06
C ARG A 504 17.06 3.29 8.88
N TYR A 505 17.52 4.54 9.07
CA TYR A 505 16.67 5.72 9.14
C TYR A 505 16.92 6.66 7.96
N GLU A 506 17.36 7.85 8.27
CA GLU A 506 17.52 8.97 7.34
C GLU A 506 18.40 8.63 6.14
N GLY A 507 19.49 7.90 6.37
CA GLY A 507 20.48 7.62 5.34
C GLY A 507 19.91 6.92 4.12
N GLN A 508 19.00 6.00 4.32
CA GLN A 508 18.42 5.20 3.23
C GLN A 508 17.42 5.97 2.35
N TRP A 509 17.13 7.24 2.67
CA TRP A 509 16.43 8.16 1.77
C TRP A 509 17.36 8.81 0.74
N ALA A 510 18.69 8.72 0.94
CA ALA A 510 19.67 9.31 0.03
C ALA A 510 19.46 8.87 -1.42
N PRO A 511 19.45 7.56 -1.78
CA PRO A 511 19.29 7.15 -3.18
C PRO A 511 17.92 7.52 -3.77
N VAL A 512 16.89 7.65 -2.93
CA VAL A 512 15.53 7.95 -3.37
C VAL A 512 15.36 9.43 -3.74
N ILE A 513 15.92 10.33 -2.92
CA ILE A 513 15.71 11.78 -3.07
C ILE A 513 16.81 12.42 -3.92
N SER A 514 18.06 11.98 -3.74
CA SER A 514 19.17 12.49 -4.56
C SER A 514 19.22 11.87 -5.95
N GLU A 515 18.61 10.71 -6.16
CA GLU A 515 18.72 9.94 -7.40
C GLU A 515 20.20 9.67 -7.75
N ARG A 516 21.03 9.36 -6.73
CA ARG A 516 22.44 9.00 -6.83
C ARG A 516 22.67 7.60 -6.27
N THR A 517 23.73 6.93 -6.71
CA THR A 517 24.13 5.65 -6.11
C THR A 517 24.61 5.87 -4.68
N ALA A 518 23.95 5.27 -3.70
CA ALA A 518 24.29 5.41 -2.28
C ALA A 518 24.81 4.08 -1.73
N VAL A 519 25.73 4.12 -0.77
CA VAL A 519 26.30 2.90 -0.16
C VAL A 519 25.22 2.13 0.60
N TYR A 520 24.41 2.83 1.39
CA TYR A 520 23.38 2.20 2.22
C TYR A 520 22.02 2.34 1.59
N ILE A 521 21.41 1.20 1.25
CA ILE A 521 20.04 1.08 0.77
C ILE A 521 19.24 0.19 1.70
N ARG A 522 17.92 0.35 1.67
CA ARG A 522 17.02 -0.57 2.37
C ARG A 522 17.06 -1.93 1.69
N ASP A 523 17.60 -2.92 2.39
CA ASP A 523 17.53 -4.31 1.94
C ASP A 523 16.10 -4.82 1.96
N GLN A 524 15.68 -5.46 0.88
CA GLN A 524 14.33 -5.99 0.70
C GLN A 524 14.38 -7.49 0.44
N LEU A 525 13.38 -8.20 0.97
CA LEU A 525 13.27 -9.66 0.84
C LEU A 525 13.14 -10.13 -0.61
N PHE A 526 12.69 -9.24 -1.49
CA PHE A 526 12.50 -9.51 -2.91
C PHE A 526 13.69 -9.08 -3.79
N TYR A 527 14.82 -8.67 -3.19
CA TYR A 527 16.06 -8.43 -3.92
C TYR A 527 16.84 -9.74 -4.13
N VAL A 528 17.39 -9.89 -5.32
CA VAL A 528 18.17 -11.05 -5.76
C VAL A 528 19.56 -10.59 -6.16
N GLY A 529 20.60 -11.28 -5.70
CA GLY A 529 21.99 -10.91 -5.99
C GLY A 529 22.54 -9.75 -5.16
N ALA A 530 21.90 -9.39 -4.04
CA ALA A 530 22.29 -8.25 -3.20
C ALA A 530 23.46 -8.54 -2.22
N ASP A 531 24.11 -9.72 -2.27
CA ASP A 531 25.13 -10.11 -1.29
C ASP A 531 26.38 -9.21 -1.32
N ASP A 532 26.77 -8.76 -2.49
CA ASP A 532 27.95 -7.89 -2.62
C ASP A 532 27.64 -6.47 -2.11
N ILE A 533 26.42 -5.98 -2.27
CA ILE A 533 25.99 -4.73 -1.63
C ILE A 533 25.99 -4.87 -0.10
N ARG A 534 25.50 -5.98 0.44
CA ARG A 534 25.52 -6.23 1.90
C ARG A 534 26.95 -6.25 2.45
N LYS A 535 27.89 -6.89 1.73
CA LYS A 535 29.33 -6.88 2.08
C LYS A 535 29.91 -5.46 2.01
N LEU A 536 29.60 -4.71 0.95
CA LEU A 536 30.02 -3.31 0.81
C LEU A 536 29.51 -2.47 1.98
N GLN A 537 28.22 -2.55 2.31
CA GLN A 537 27.63 -1.83 3.44
C GLN A 537 28.33 -2.15 4.76
N HIS A 538 28.63 -3.42 5.02
CA HIS A 538 29.36 -3.81 6.22
C HIS A 538 30.76 -3.22 6.25
N THR A 539 31.48 -3.26 5.15
CA THR A 539 32.86 -2.74 5.03
C THR A 539 32.89 -1.22 5.19
N MET A 540 31.97 -0.51 4.55
CA MET A 540 31.94 0.96 4.55
C MET A 540 31.44 1.58 5.86
N ALA A 541 30.98 0.78 6.83
CA ALA A 541 30.52 1.30 8.12
C ALA A 541 31.65 2.05 8.86
N VAL A 542 32.89 1.58 8.78
CA VAL A 542 34.06 2.23 9.38
C VAL A 542 34.26 3.63 8.79
N ALA A 543 34.19 3.75 7.46
CA ALA A 543 34.40 5.03 6.77
C ALA A 543 33.39 6.12 7.20
N PHE A 544 32.17 5.74 7.60
CA PHE A 544 31.20 6.68 8.14
C PHE A 544 31.38 6.93 9.65
N LEU A 545 31.72 5.91 10.44
CA LEU A 545 31.79 6.01 11.89
C LEU A 545 33.11 6.64 12.39
N ASP A 546 34.20 6.49 11.64
CA ASP A 546 35.51 7.06 11.91
C ASP A 546 36.15 7.65 10.64
N PRO A 547 35.57 8.72 10.07
CA PRO A 547 36.01 9.31 8.81
C PRO A 547 37.42 9.90 8.85
N SER A 548 37.98 10.15 10.04
CA SER A 548 39.36 10.68 10.18
C SER A 548 40.45 9.62 10.14
N SER A 549 40.12 8.32 10.10
CA SER A 549 41.10 7.24 10.05
C SER A 549 41.66 7.02 8.63
N ASP A 550 42.88 6.53 8.56
CA ASP A 550 43.50 6.14 7.28
C ASP A 550 42.70 5.03 6.57
N GLU A 551 42.12 4.10 7.36
CA GLU A 551 41.28 3.03 6.83
C GLU A 551 40.04 3.60 6.14
N ALA A 552 39.42 4.64 6.71
CA ALA A 552 38.26 5.32 6.12
C ALA A 552 38.62 5.97 4.78
N TYR A 553 39.77 6.65 4.73
CA TYR A 553 40.27 7.24 3.49
C TYR A 553 40.52 6.20 2.40
N ASP A 554 41.23 5.12 2.73
CA ASP A 554 41.52 4.01 1.80
C ASP A 554 40.21 3.39 1.24
N LEU A 555 39.19 3.22 2.07
CA LEU A 555 37.88 2.71 1.64
C LEU A 555 37.18 3.70 0.72
N ILE A 556 37.18 4.98 1.04
CA ILE A 556 36.56 6.03 0.24
C ILE A 556 37.19 6.10 -1.14
N VAL A 557 38.53 6.07 -1.21
CA VAL A 557 39.27 6.04 -2.49
C VAL A 557 38.97 4.76 -3.27
N LYS A 558 39.04 3.61 -2.60
CA LYS A 558 38.85 2.29 -3.22
C LYS A 558 37.47 2.14 -3.88
N TYR A 559 36.44 2.68 -3.24
CA TYR A 559 35.05 2.57 -3.73
C TYR A 559 34.58 3.82 -4.48
N GLU A 560 35.49 4.78 -4.71
CA GLU A 560 35.21 5.99 -5.50
C GLU A 560 34.02 6.80 -4.95
N ILE A 561 34.02 7.12 -3.67
CA ILE A 561 32.96 7.89 -3.01
C ILE A 561 33.17 9.37 -3.26
N ASP A 562 32.24 10.04 -3.92
CA ASP A 562 32.33 11.48 -4.24
C ASP A 562 31.81 12.39 -3.12
N TYR A 563 30.77 11.93 -2.40
CA TYR A 563 30.11 12.71 -1.35
C TYR A 563 29.82 11.88 -0.11
N VAL A 564 29.83 12.56 1.04
CA VAL A 564 29.37 12.00 2.33
C VAL A 564 28.22 12.87 2.85
N VAL A 565 27.13 12.24 3.30
CA VAL A 565 25.97 12.96 3.86
C VAL A 565 25.75 12.58 5.31
N VAL A 566 25.78 13.60 6.17
CA VAL A 566 25.58 13.46 7.61
C VAL A 566 24.19 14.02 7.96
N PRO A 567 23.27 13.20 8.52
CA PRO A 567 21.93 13.64 8.88
C PRO A 567 21.90 14.73 9.96
N GLN A 568 20.85 15.56 9.93
CA GLN A 568 20.65 16.67 10.86
C GLN A 568 20.76 16.28 12.33
N TRP A 569 20.19 15.15 12.70
CA TRP A 569 20.08 14.72 14.08
C TRP A 569 21.43 14.47 14.78
N PHE A 570 22.53 14.28 14.02
CA PHE A 570 23.89 14.22 14.57
C PHE A 570 24.36 15.56 15.12
N ASN A 571 23.92 16.65 14.52
CA ASN A 571 24.39 18.01 14.78
C ASN A 571 23.45 18.81 15.66
N VAL A 572 22.17 18.43 15.75
CA VAL A 572 21.15 19.19 16.47
C VAL A 572 20.58 18.34 17.59
N SER A 573 20.92 18.69 18.83
CA SER A 573 20.40 18.01 20.02
C SER A 573 18.89 18.21 20.16
N GLY A 574 18.18 17.18 20.57
CA GLY A 574 16.74 17.24 20.83
C GLY A 574 15.85 17.12 19.60
N ILE A 575 16.38 17.06 18.37
CA ILE A 575 15.57 16.89 17.16
C ILE A 575 14.74 15.60 17.20
N LEU A 576 15.27 14.55 17.84
CA LEU A 576 14.57 13.27 18.03
C LEU A 576 13.29 13.38 18.86
N GLN A 577 13.18 14.41 19.71
CA GLN A 577 11.99 14.65 20.54
C GLN A 577 10.93 15.46 19.82
N THR A 578 11.32 16.25 18.84
CA THR A 578 10.43 17.12 18.07
C THR A 578 9.87 16.44 16.83
N GLU A 579 10.61 15.46 16.27
CA GLU A 579 10.18 14.68 15.14
C GLU A 579 9.42 13.42 15.58
N LEU A 580 8.47 12.95 14.77
CA LEU A 580 7.70 11.73 15.03
C LEU A 580 8.57 10.49 14.82
N ARG A 581 9.57 10.32 15.66
CA ARG A 581 10.46 9.16 15.60
C ARG A 581 9.98 8.01 16.45
N TRP A 582 10.11 6.84 15.88
CA TRP A 582 9.67 5.61 16.51
C TRP A 582 10.80 4.89 17.24
N ARG A 583 12.07 5.13 16.89
CA ARG A 583 13.21 4.45 17.49
C ARG A 583 14.44 5.36 17.54
N GLU A 584 15.16 5.30 18.64
CA GLU A 584 16.46 5.94 18.76
C GLU A 584 17.54 5.16 18.00
N PRO A 585 18.54 5.83 17.42
CA PRO A 585 19.65 5.17 16.76
C PRO A 585 20.55 4.48 17.77
N ASP A 586 21.11 3.34 17.38
CA ASP A 586 21.93 2.51 18.28
C ASP A 586 23.30 3.14 18.61
N LYS A 587 23.84 3.99 17.73
CA LYS A 587 25.13 4.70 17.93
C LYS A 587 25.12 6.06 17.24
N LEU A 588 25.69 7.05 17.88
CA LEU A 588 25.91 8.40 17.36
C LEU A 588 27.37 8.54 16.93
N PRO A 589 27.73 8.80 15.67
CA PRO A 589 29.07 9.20 15.30
C PRO A 589 29.39 10.58 15.88
N GLN A 590 30.66 10.84 16.10
CA GLN A 590 31.13 12.15 16.51
C GLN A 590 31.28 13.04 15.26
N VAL A 591 30.47 14.07 15.13
CA VAL A 591 30.48 14.96 13.94
C VAL A 591 31.81 15.68 13.78
N SER A 592 32.54 15.95 14.86
CA SER A 592 33.89 16.51 14.81
C SER A 592 34.85 15.70 13.94
N LEU A 593 34.68 14.38 13.84
CA LEU A 593 35.54 13.52 13.02
C LEU A 593 35.43 13.83 11.51
N PHE A 594 34.27 14.32 11.04
CA PHE A 594 34.14 14.75 9.63
C PHE A 594 34.90 16.05 9.37
N GLN A 595 35.01 16.93 10.36
CA GLN A 595 35.79 18.17 10.29
C GLN A 595 37.30 17.89 10.34
N ASP A 596 37.70 16.87 11.08
CA ASP A 596 39.10 16.45 11.25
C ASP A 596 39.63 15.66 10.04
N ALA A 597 38.74 15.13 9.20
CA ALA A 597 39.09 14.39 7.99
C ALA A 597 39.56 15.35 6.88
N GLY A 598 40.86 15.54 6.72
CA GLY A 598 41.47 16.54 5.83
C GLY A 598 41.12 16.38 4.34
N TYR A 599 40.59 15.22 3.94
CA TYR A 599 40.15 14.92 2.58
C TYR A 599 38.64 15.30 2.34
N LEU A 600 37.92 15.79 3.34
CA LEU A 600 36.52 16.18 3.21
C LEU A 600 36.35 17.70 3.26
N ASP A 601 35.63 18.27 2.28
CA ASP A 601 35.17 19.65 2.28
C ASP A 601 33.65 19.74 2.48
N MET A 602 33.21 20.48 3.47
CA MET A 602 31.79 20.75 3.66
C MET A 602 31.27 21.71 2.60
N VAL A 603 30.51 21.22 1.64
CA VAL A 603 29.97 21.99 0.50
C VAL A 603 28.55 22.51 0.75
N ALA A 604 27.80 21.92 1.68
CA ALA A 604 26.47 22.41 2.07
C ALA A 604 26.12 22.02 3.51
N ASN A 605 25.33 22.89 4.17
CA ASN A 605 24.80 22.66 5.49
C ASN A 605 23.37 23.24 5.59
N PHE A 606 22.41 22.39 5.90
CA PHE A 606 21.00 22.71 6.04
C PHE A 606 20.56 22.47 7.49
N ASP A 607 20.72 23.47 8.35
CA ASP A 607 20.35 23.41 9.77
C ASP A 607 20.92 22.17 10.49
N GLY A 608 22.14 21.74 10.09
CA GLY A 608 22.82 20.57 10.68
C GLY A 608 22.82 19.31 9.81
N ALA A 609 22.00 19.21 8.77
CA ALA A 609 22.20 18.20 7.73
C ALA A 609 23.35 18.66 6.81
N GLN A 610 24.43 17.89 6.71
CA GLN A 610 25.66 18.31 6.06
C GLN A 610 25.97 17.45 4.83
N VAL A 611 26.47 18.10 3.79
CA VAL A 611 27.02 17.45 2.60
C VAL A 611 28.50 17.77 2.51
N TRP A 612 29.31 16.74 2.44
CA TRP A 612 30.76 16.79 2.34
C TRP A 612 31.19 16.24 0.99
N GLN A 613 32.07 16.94 0.29
CA GLN A 613 32.68 16.49 -0.95
C GLN A 613 34.06 15.90 -0.65
N VAL A 614 34.36 14.77 -1.29
CA VAL A 614 35.68 14.12 -1.20
C VAL A 614 36.67 14.84 -2.12
N LYS A 615 37.88 15.11 -1.61
CA LYS A 615 39.05 15.56 -2.37
C LYS A 615 40.00 14.39 -2.59
N TYR A 616 40.20 14.04 -3.82
CA TYR A 616 41.18 13.02 -4.21
C TYR A 616 42.57 13.61 -4.39
#